data_1a8bee8ec70b89f42f4807e9627cb360
#
_entry.id   1a8bee8ec70b89f42f4807e9627cb360
#
_cell.length_a   1.000
_cell.length_b   1.000
_cell.length_c   1.000
_cell.angle_alpha   90.00
_cell.angle_beta   90.00
_cell.angle_gamma   90.00
#
_symmetry.space_group_name_H-M   'P 1'
#
loop_
_entity.id
_entity.type
_entity.pdbx_description
1 polymer ?
#
loop_
_entity_poly.entity_id
_entity_poly.type
_entity_poly.pdbx_seq_one_letter_code
_entity_poly.pdbx_strand_id
1 'polypeptide(L)'
;RTLFQAFCRKPLIWLDSYESSRRVLASLAGDASAGPGFDYKVKGELASAPLLDCFVAAAGFIENLGLDVPSAVGQMSFAKDDPDRFFFEALSLYWRALEDHLLDQKPPVMTYNRMFALFSEHSPENLKLLSDELLRPMSHLMIDEFQDVSPQIVSWIRASLAEIRGRGPAMHVGRGAQRSSLLCVGDDWQSIYGWRGSSPSYFMEFGKEFPSPGTTRVMLSDNYRSHQHIIDAAEHIVRAAPAIAGKKAKASGEPKALLPVNVLDRDDQGMAARLMEHYGQGDTILMLYRKGSDKALIEKHIQSVVNVDYSLPHDARRLKQLTYHSAKGLQADAVFLLGDCQHLTSSPYKNQVYRMAGLGKAGDREAYDNAQKDEILRLAYVGITRAVSHCYWYVDGQDTQAANLPKASDRIGKGKAFFVDHRQGKTSA
;
A
#
# COMPACT_ATOMS: atom_id res chain seq x y z
N ARG A 1 10.07 13.86 13.34
CA ARG A 1 10.97 13.52 14.45
C ARG A 1 11.45 14.79 15.17
N THR A 2 12.16 15.69 14.49
CA THR A 2 12.69 16.94 15.07
C THR A 2 11.61 17.82 15.71
N LEU A 3 10.46 17.99 15.02
CA LEU A 3 9.33 18.77 15.52
C LEU A 3 8.81 18.22 16.85
N PHE A 4 8.65 16.89 16.93
CA PHE A 4 8.16 16.26 18.15
C PHE A 4 9.17 16.31 19.29
N GLN A 5 10.45 16.07 19.01
CA GLN A 5 11.50 16.21 20.02
C GLN A 5 11.54 17.63 20.60
N ALA A 6 11.36 18.64 19.73
CA ALA A 6 11.25 20.04 20.17
C ALA A 6 10.00 20.28 21.02
N PHE A 7 8.86 19.70 20.63
CA PHE A 7 7.59 19.81 21.37
C PHE A 7 7.69 19.22 22.77
N CYS A 8 8.19 17.99 22.89
CA CYS A 8 8.34 17.32 24.18
C CYS A 8 9.54 17.81 24.99
N ARG A 9 10.49 18.53 24.37
CA ARG A 9 11.76 18.96 24.98
C ARG A 9 12.54 17.81 25.63
N LYS A 10 12.38 16.58 25.12
CA LYS A 10 12.98 15.34 25.65
C LYS A 10 13.47 14.48 24.48
N PRO A 11 14.59 13.75 24.66
CA PRO A 11 14.96 12.72 23.70
C PRO A 11 13.90 11.63 23.68
N LEU A 12 13.60 11.12 22.48
CA LEU A 12 12.59 10.09 22.27
C LEU A 12 13.20 8.88 21.56
N ILE A 13 12.74 7.71 21.93
CA ILE A 13 12.95 6.48 21.17
C ILE A 13 11.81 6.38 20.14
N TRP A 14 12.19 6.19 18.88
CA TRP A 14 11.24 6.06 17.78
C TRP A 14 11.08 4.61 17.40
N LEU A 15 9.84 4.18 17.22
CA LEU A 15 9.52 2.88 16.66
C LEU A 15 9.47 3.04 15.13
N ASP A 16 10.57 2.72 14.48
CA ASP A 16 10.76 2.99 13.06
C ASP A 16 9.98 2.03 12.15
N SER A 17 9.50 0.91 12.69
CA SER A 17 8.78 -0.09 11.92
C SER A 17 7.78 -0.87 12.79
N TYR A 18 6.85 -1.55 12.15
CA TYR A 18 5.96 -2.54 12.77
C TYR A 18 6.73 -3.58 13.61
N GLU A 19 7.86 -4.07 13.08
CA GLU A 19 8.70 -5.05 13.78
C GLU A 19 9.30 -4.49 15.07
N SER A 20 9.73 -3.23 15.07
CA SER A 20 10.22 -2.55 16.27
C SER A 20 9.10 -2.35 17.29
N SER A 21 7.91 -1.96 16.84
CA SER A 21 6.72 -1.84 17.69
C SER A 21 6.38 -3.18 18.33
N ARG A 22 6.38 -4.26 17.55
CA ARG A 22 6.12 -5.62 18.01
C ARG A 22 7.13 -6.08 19.07
N ARG A 23 8.43 -5.80 18.90
CA ARG A 23 9.46 -6.16 19.87
C ARG A 23 9.30 -5.41 21.20
N VAL A 24 8.98 -4.11 21.13
CA VAL A 24 8.69 -3.32 22.31
C VAL A 24 7.45 -3.86 23.02
N LEU A 25 6.37 -4.12 22.31
CA LEU A 25 5.15 -4.69 22.86
C LEU A 25 5.41 -6.04 23.53
N ALA A 26 6.17 -6.92 22.90
CA ALA A 26 6.57 -8.20 23.48
C ALA A 26 7.38 -8.04 24.77
N SER A 27 8.33 -7.07 24.81
CA SER A 27 9.12 -6.79 25.99
C SER A 27 8.31 -6.21 27.16
N LEU A 28 7.27 -5.41 26.83
CA LEU A 28 6.39 -4.80 27.84
C LEU A 28 5.35 -5.77 28.40
N ALA A 29 4.95 -6.76 27.61
CA ALA A 29 4.06 -7.83 28.07
C ALA A 29 4.74 -8.78 29.09
N GLY A 30 6.02 -8.56 29.39
CA GLY A 30 6.82 -9.48 30.21
C GLY A 30 7.01 -10.81 29.50
N ASP A 31 7.54 -11.82 30.21
CA ASP A 31 7.66 -13.19 29.69
C ASP A 31 6.27 -13.86 29.40
N ALA A 32 5.30 -13.09 28.95
CA ALA A 32 4.04 -13.60 28.41
C ALA A 32 4.23 -14.46 27.14
N SER A 33 5.49 -14.60 26.67
CA SER A 33 5.92 -15.67 25.76
C SER A 33 5.75 -17.08 26.35
N ALA A 34 5.50 -17.21 27.66
CA ALA A 34 5.26 -18.48 28.32
C ALA A 34 3.79 -18.90 28.38
N GLY A 35 2.84 -18.08 27.93
CA GLY A 35 1.44 -18.49 27.74
C GLY A 35 1.24 -19.16 26.39
N PRO A 36 0.33 -20.14 26.21
CA PRO A 36 -0.04 -20.63 24.91
C PRO A 36 -0.51 -19.46 24.06
N GLY A 37 0.21 -19.14 22.97
CA GLY A 37 -0.10 -18.05 22.09
C GLY A 37 -1.54 -18.22 21.58
N PHE A 38 -2.42 -17.35 21.97
CA PHE A 38 -3.80 -17.34 21.51
C PHE A 38 -3.84 -16.66 20.15
N ASP A 39 -4.04 -17.45 19.10
CA ASP A 39 -4.26 -16.93 17.76
C ASP A 39 -5.71 -16.50 17.60
N TYR A 40 -5.91 -15.33 17.00
CA TYR A 40 -7.23 -14.81 16.69
C TYR A 40 -7.35 -14.51 15.19
N LYS A 41 -8.56 -14.63 14.67
CA LYS A 41 -8.89 -14.24 13.31
C LYS A 41 -10.02 -13.24 13.33
N VAL A 42 -9.72 -11.97 13.12
CA VAL A 42 -10.73 -10.93 12.95
C VAL A 42 -11.53 -11.22 11.68
N LYS A 43 -12.83 -11.04 11.72
CA LYS A 43 -13.71 -11.30 10.59
C LYS A 43 -13.32 -10.45 9.37
N GLY A 44 -13.06 -11.13 8.28
CA GLY A 44 -12.58 -10.52 7.03
C GLY A 44 -11.06 -10.57 6.83
N GLU A 45 -10.27 -10.97 7.83
CA GLU A 45 -8.86 -11.24 7.61
C GLU A 45 -8.65 -12.64 6.99
N LEU A 46 -7.58 -12.81 6.23
CA LEU A 46 -7.31 -14.06 5.48
C LEU A 46 -6.86 -15.20 6.38
N ALA A 47 -6.08 -14.91 7.42
CA ALA A 47 -5.50 -15.90 8.31
C ALA A 47 -5.67 -15.46 9.78
N SER A 48 -5.57 -16.42 10.70
CA SER A 48 -5.35 -16.16 12.12
C SER A 48 -3.91 -15.70 12.36
N ALA A 49 -3.71 -14.91 13.39
CA ALA A 49 -2.41 -14.45 13.85
C ALA A 49 -2.42 -14.32 15.38
N PRO A 50 -1.25 -14.25 16.04
CA PRO A 50 -1.18 -13.97 17.47
C PRO A 50 -2.02 -12.75 17.85
N LEU A 51 -2.75 -12.82 18.95
CA LEU A 51 -3.71 -11.79 19.36
C LEU A 51 -3.11 -10.37 19.37
N LEU A 52 -1.87 -10.23 19.87
CA LEU A 52 -1.20 -8.92 19.90
C LEU A 52 -0.90 -8.39 18.47
N ASP A 53 -0.54 -9.27 17.55
CA ASP A 53 -0.34 -8.89 16.14
C ASP A 53 -1.67 -8.41 15.53
N CYS A 54 -2.79 -9.07 15.87
CA CYS A 54 -4.13 -8.63 15.46
C CYS A 54 -4.48 -7.26 16.05
N PHE A 55 -4.15 -7.00 17.33
CA PHE A 55 -4.36 -5.70 17.95
C PHE A 55 -3.56 -4.60 17.26
N VAL A 56 -2.27 -4.82 17.02
CA VAL A 56 -1.40 -3.85 16.33
C VAL A 56 -1.87 -3.59 14.90
N ALA A 57 -2.29 -4.63 14.17
CA ALA A 57 -2.79 -4.47 12.82
C ALA A 57 -4.10 -3.68 12.77
N ALA A 58 -5.06 -4.00 13.65
CA ALA A 58 -6.35 -3.31 13.70
C ALA A 58 -6.21 -1.85 14.17
N ALA A 59 -5.43 -1.61 15.24
CA ALA A 59 -5.16 -0.27 15.73
C ALA A 59 -4.41 0.57 14.70
N GLY A 60 -3.36 0.02 14.08
CA GLY A 60 -2.60 0.71 13.04
C GLY A 60 -3.46 1.10 11.84
N PHE A 61 -4.44 0.27 11.46
CA PHE A 61 -5.41 0.62 10.42
C PHE A 61 -6.31 1.80 10.86
N ILE A 62 -6.83 1.77 12.09
CA ILE A 62 -7.67 2.84 12.66
C ILE A 62 -6.88 4.16 12.72
N GLU A 63 -5.66 4.14 13.26
CA GLU A 63 -4.81 5.33 13.38
C GLU A 63 -4.39 5.89 12.02
N ASN A 64 -4.08 5.05 11.03
CA ASN A 64 -3.77 5.49 9.67
C ASN A 64 -4.95 6.22 9.01
N LEU A 65 -6.18 5.89 9.41
CA LEU A 65 -7.37 6.62 9.00
C LEU A 65 -7.59 7.93 9.77
N GLY A 66 -6.68 8.33 10.65
CA GLY A 66 -6.75 9.56 11.43
C GLY A 66 -7.69 9.48 12.61
N LEU A 67 -8.04 8.29 13.06
CA LEU A 67 -8.99 8.06 14.15
C LEU A 67 -8.27 7.63 15.42
N ASP A 68 -8.81 8.06 16.56
CA ASP A 68 -8.41 7.56 17.88
C ASP A 68 -8.98 6.17 18.10
N VAL A 69 -8.13 5.20 18.50
CA VAL A 69 -8.53 3.79 18.57
C VAL A 69 -9.68 3.56 19.56
N PRO A 70 -9.62 4.01 20.82
CA PRO A 70 -10.73 3.86 21.76
C PRO A 70 -12.02 4.53 21.28
N SER A 71 -11.93 5.73 20.72
CA SER A 71 -13.10 6.47 20.22
C SER A 71 -13.75 5.79 19.02
N ALA A 72 -12.95 5.30 18.08
CA ALA A 72 -13.43 4.55 16.92
C ALA A 72 -14.12 3.25 17.35
N VAL A 73 -13.51 2.50 18.26
CA VAL A 73 -14.10 1.26 18.79
C VAL A 73 -15.43 1.54 19.47
N GLY A 74 -15.54 2.63 20.25
CA GLY A 74 -16.80 3.01 20.91
C GLY A 74 -17.94 3.35 19.94
N GLN A 75 -17.63 3.67 18.68
CA GLN A 75 -18.61 3.96 17.62
C GLN A 75 -18.92 2.75 16.73
N MET A 76 -18.16 1.65 16.86
CA MET A 76 -18.41 0.43 16.09
C MET A 76 -19.70 -0.26 16.55
N SER A 77 -20.38 -0.86 15.60
CA SER A 77 -21.59 -1.66 15.84
C SER A 77 -21.33 -3.12 15.53
N PHE A 78 -21.64 -3.99 16.50
CA PHE A 78 -21.51 -5.44 16.39
C PHE A 78 -22.85 -6.12 16.70
N ALA A 79 -23.09 -7.30 16.12
CA ALA A 79 -24.15 -8.16 16.57
C ALA A 79 -23.90 -8.59 18.03
N LYS A 80 -24.97 -8.92 18.77
CA LYS A 80 -24.89 -9.23 20.20
C LYS A 80 -23.90 -10.34 20.53
N ASP A 81 -23.84 -11.36 19.68
CA ASP A 81 -23.03 -12.56 19.86
C ASP A 81 -21.81 -12.58 18.91
N ASP A 82 -21.41 -11.43 18.34
CA ASP A 82 -20.25 -11.32 17.46
C ASP A 82 -18.96 -11.37 18.29
N PRO A 83 -18.08 -12.36 18.10
CA PRO A 83 -16.83 -12.46 18.85
C PRO A 83 -15.91 -11.26 18.64
N ASP A 84 -15.97 -10.60 17.48
CA ASP A 84 -15.18 -9.41 17.20
C ASP A 84 -15.54 -8.23 18.14
N ARG A 85 -16.74 -8.19 18.68
CA ARG A 85 -17.11 -7.22 19.72
C ARG A 85 -16.14 -7.27 20.89
N PHE A 86 -15.92 -8.47 21.44
CA PHE A 86 -15.01 -8.65 22.58
C PHE A 86 -13.55 -8.36 22.21
N PHE A 87 -13.16 -8.72 20.98
CA PHE A 87 -11.84 -8.39 20.46
C PHE A 87 -11.61 -6.86 20.46
N PHE A 88 -12.54 -6.08 19.93
CA PHE A 88 -12.38 -4.62 19.85
C PHE A 88 -12.54 -3.95 21.22
N GLU A 89 -13.39 -4.44 22.11
CA GLU A 89 -13.46 -3.96 23.51
C GLU A 89 -12.10 -4.17 24.21
N ALA A 90 -11.49 -5.36 24.07
CA ALA A 90 -10.16 -5.65 24.62
C ALA A 90 -9.09 -4.81 23.97
N LEU A 91 -9.10 -4.62 22.64
CA LEU A 91 -8.19 -3.74 21.93
C LEU A 91 -8.23 -2.31 22.48
N SER A 92 -9.44 -1.77 22.70
CA SER A 92 -9.59 -0.40 23.24
C SER A 92 -8.92 -0.22 24.61
N LEU A 93 -9.08 -1.20 25.50
CA LEU A 93 -8.46 -1.19 26.83
C LEU A 93 -6.93 -1.33 26.73
N TYR A 94 -6.49 -2.29 25.93
CA TYR A 94 -5.07 -2.55 25.71
C TYR A 94 -4.37 -1.35 25.11
N TRP A 95 -4.96 -0.69 24.10
CA TRP A 95 -4.34 0.43 23.38
C TRP A 95 -4.11 1.64 24.29
N ARG A 96 -5.09 1.98 25.17
CA ARG A 96 -4.93 3.03 26.18
C ARG A 96 -3.76 2.73 27.12
N ALA A 97 -3.75 1.52 27.68
CA ALA A 97 -2.69 1.11 28.60
C ALA A 97 -1.30 1.10 27.92
N LEU A 98 -1.24 0.71 26.65
CA LEU A 98 -0.01 0.75 25.85
C LEU A 98 0.48 2.18 25.63
N GLU A 99 -0.39 3.10 25.21
CA GLU A 99 -0.03 4.50 24.99
C GLU A 99 0.51 5.15 26.28
N ASP A 100 -0.19 4.95 27.39
CA ASP A 100 0.25 5.45 28.71
C ASP A 100 1.62 4.88 29.06
N HIS A 101 1.79 3.55 28.91
CA HIS A 101 3.04 2.88 29.19
C HIS A 101 4.21 3.39 28.33
N LEU A 102 3.97 3.61 27.02
CA LEU A 102 4.99 4.13 26.10
C LEU A 102 5.42 5.56 26.48
N LEU A 103 4.49 6.40 26.91
CA LEU A 103 4.78 7.77 27.33
C LEU A 103 5.52 7.82 28.66
N ASP A 104 5.29 6.87 29.57
CA ASP A 104 5.95 6.77 30.87
C ASP A 104 7.39 6.25 30.81
N GLN A 105 7.81 5.71 29.64
CA GLN A 105 9.19 5.26 29.44
C GLN A 105 10.19 6.41 29.59
N LYS A 106 11.42 6.10 29.98
CA LYS A 106 12.53 7.07 30.12
C LYS A 106 13.70 6.68 29.23
N PRO A 107 13.87 7.32 28.09
CA PRO A 107 13.05 8.41 27.50
C PRO A 107 11.70 7.91 26.99
N PRO A 108 10.68 8.78 26.89
CA PRO A 108 9.37 8.42 26.33
C PRO A 108 9.48 7.83 24.93
N VAL A 109 8.67 6.81 24.67
CA VAL A 109 8.56 6.14 23.36
C VAL A 109 7.31 6.64 22.63
N MET A 110 7.38 6.75 21.33
CA MET A 110 6.25 7.19 20.51
C MET A 110 6.23 6.53 19.15
N THR A 111 5.03 6.19 18.67
CA THR A 111 4.81 5.72 17.31
C THR A 111 4.74 6.89 16.32
N TYR A 112 4.99 6.62 15.04
CA TYR A 112 4.81 7.64 13.99
C TYR A 112 3.36 8.10 13.90
N ASN A 113 2.39 7.19 14.04
CA ASN A 113 0.97 7.55 13.99
C ASN A 113 0.61 8.53 15.10
N ARG A 114 1.09 8.30 16.33
CA ARG A 114 0.89 9.24 17.44
C ARG A 114 1.52 10.59 17.17
N MET A 115 2.71 10.62 16.57
CA MET A 115 3.38 11.87 16.19
C MET A 115 2.53 12.65 15.17
N PHE A 116 2.02 12.00 14.13
CA PHE A 116 1.15 12.67 13.16
C PHE A 116 -0.14 13.17 13.80
N ALA A 117 -0.76 12.38 14.69
CA ALA A 117 -1.98 12.77 15.40
C ALA A 117 -1.79 14.05 16.21
N LEU A 118 -0.63 14.20 16.90
CA LEU A 118 -0.31 15.39 17.71
C LEU A 118 -0.22 16.69 16.89
N PHE A 119 0.06 16.62 15.62
CA PHE A 119 0.22 17.78 14.72
C PHE A 119 -0.79 17.77 13.57
N SER A 120 -1.93 17.12 13.78
CA SER A 120 -3.02 17.01 12.81
C SER A 120 -4.08 18.11 13.00
N GLU A 121 -5.08 18.12 12.13
CA GLU A 121 -6.24 18.99 12.24
C GLU A 121 -7.04 18.79 13.54
N HIS A 122 -6.85 17.66 14.22
CA HIS A 122 -7.48 17.36 15.52
C HIS A 122 -6.78 18.01 16.72
N SER A 123 -5.53 18.46 16.56
CA SER A 123 -4.72 19.09 17.61
C SER A 123 -3.91 20.28 17.07
N PRO A 124 -4.56 21.24 16.38
CA PRO A 124 -3.85 22.32 15.68
C PRO A 124 -3.11 23.27 16.64
N GLU A 125 -3.50 23.31 17.91
CA GLU A 125 -2.85 24.13 18.96
C GLU A 125 -1.40 23.68 19.20
N ASN A 126 -1.07 22.42 18.99
CA ASN A 126 0.29 21.92 19.20
C ASN A 126 1.28 22.52 18.17
N LEU A 127 0.83 22.77 16.94
CA LEU A 127 1.65 23.44 15.93
C LEU A 127 1.96 24.90 16.31
N LYS A 128 1.06 25.59 17.02
CA LYS A 128 1.26 26.96 17.46
C LYS A 128 2.38 27.08 18.49
N LEU A 129 2.66 26.00 19.25
CA LEU A 129 3.73 25.94 20.23
C LEU A 129 5.13 25.78 19.62
N LEU A 130 5.21 25.48 18.33
CA LEU A 130 6.47 25.33 17.61
C LEU A 130 7.00 26.70 17.17
N SER A 131 8.32 26.89 17.25
CA SER A 131 8.94 28.12 16.76
C SER A 131 8.89 28.22 15.21
N ASP A 132 8.99 29.43 14.70
CA ASP A 132 9.07 29.69 13.25
C ASP A 132 10.26 28.98 12.59
N GLU A 133 11.38 28.87 13.31
CA GLU A 133 12.58 28.17 12.84
C GLU A 133 12.33 26.69 12.56
N LEU A 134 11.48 26.04 13.36
CA LEU A 134 11.13 24.63 13.19
C LEU A 134 10.12 24.40 12.05
N LEU A 135 9.19 25.35 11.85
CA LEU A 135 8.15 25.22 10.82
C LEU A 135 8.59 25.72 9.46
N ARG A 136 9.50 26.70 9.39
CA ARG A 136 9.95 27.32 8.13
C ARG A 136 10.46 26.30 7.08
N PRO A 137 11.22 25.26 7.43
CA PRO A 137 11.61 24.24 6.45
C PRO A 137 10.45 23.51 5.80
N MET A 138 9.26 23.51 6.42
CA MET A 138 8.04 22.89 5.89
C MET A 138 7.21 23.83 5.01
N SER A 139 7.66 25.06 4.78
CA SER A 139 6.93 26.03 3.93
C SER A 139 6.78 25.55 2.48
N HIS A 140 7.69 24.71 2.02
CA HIS A 140 7.65 24.12 0.69
C HIS A 140 7.77 22.61 0.82
N LEU A 141 6.64 21.91 0.80
CA LEU A 141 6.59 20.45 0.88
C LEU A 141 6.60 19.84 -0.52
N MET A 142 7.48 18.87 -0.72
CA MET A 142 7.50 18.00 -1.89
C MET A 142 7.29 16.57 -1.43
N ILE A 143 6.25 15.92 -1.92
CA ILE A 143 5.84 14.58 -1.50
C ILE A 143 5.76 13.68 -2.72
N ASP A 144 6.58 12.65 -2.72
CA ASP A 144 6.54 11.58 -3.72
C ASP A 144 5.59 10.46 -3.30
N GLU A 145 5.15 9.64 -4.25
CA GLU A 145 4.20 8.53 -4.04
C GLU A 145 2.91 8.98 -3.31
N PHE A 146 2.40 10.17 -3.63
CA PHE A 146 1.28 10.79 -2.89
C PHE A 146 -0.01 9.98 -2.94
N GLN A 147 -0.19 9.06 -3.90
CA GLN A 147 -1.32 8.15 -3.95
C GLN A 147 -1.37 7.15 -2.79
N ASP A 148 -0.29 7.01 -2.03
CA ASP A 148 -0.18 6.09 -0.89
C ASP A 148 -0.34 6.78 0.47
N VAL A 149 -0.65 8.07 0.49
CA VAL A 149 -0.87 8.78 1.76
C VAL A 149 -2.16 8.29 2.43
N SER A 150 -2.11 8.27 3.76
CA SER A 150 -3.26 7.97 4.60
C SER A 150 -3.99 9.27 5.02
N PRO A 151 -5.27 9.18 5.44
CA PRO A 151 -5.99 10.33 6.02
C PRO A 151 -5.24 11.01 7.16
N GLN A 152 -4.55 10.24 7.98
CA GLN A 152 -3.69 10.74 9.07
C GLN A 152 -2.61 11.69 8.56
N ILE A 153 -1.88 11.28 7.50
CA ILE A 153 -0.83 12.10 6.89
C ILE A 153 -1.43 13.35 6.23
N VAL A 154 -2.57 13.20 5.55
CA VAL A 154 -3.28 14.33 4.92
C VAL A 154 -3.70 15.37 5.96
N SER A 155 -4.26 14.93 7.09
CA SER A 155 -4.64 15.80 8.20
C SER A 155 -3.45 16.57 8.77
N TRP A 156 -2.30 15.90 8.93
CA TRP A 156 -1.06 16.56 9.32
C TRP A 156 -0.57 17.60 8.30
N ILE A 157 -0.60 17.28 7.00
CA ILE A 157 -0.20 18.22 5.94
C ILE A 157 -1.09 19.46 5.96
N ARG A 158 -2.41 19.28 6.05
CA ARG A 158 -3.38 20.38 6.09
C ARG A 158 -3.17 21.28 7.29
N ALA A 159 -3.05 20.71 8.49
CA ALA A 159 -2.80 21.46 9.71
C ALA A 159 -1.49 22.27 9.61
N SER A 160 -0.41 21.64 9.14
CA SER A 160 0.90 22.28 8.99
C SER A 160 0.86 23.44 8.00
N LEU A 161 0.25 23.25 6.83
CA LEU A 161 0.13 24.31 5.82
C LEU A 161 -0.78 25.45 6.31
N ALA A 162 -1.85 25.16 7.04
CA ALA A 162 -2.74 26.17 7.62
C ALA A 162 -1.99 27.02 8.64
N GLU A 163 -1.24 26.41 9.56
CA GLU A 163 -0.44 27.13 10.56
C GLU A 163 0.64 28.00 9.90
N ILE A 164 1.40 27.45 8.94
CA ILE A 164 2.45 28.20 8.22
C ILE A 164 1.87 29.40 7.49
N ARG A 165 0.74 29.25 6.82
CA ARG A 165 0.05 30.34 6.12
C ARG A 165 -0.46 31.41 7.09
N GLY A 166 -0.92 31.01 8.26
CA GLY A 166 -1.43 31.89 9.32
C GLY A 166 -0.35 32.77 9.93
N ARG A 167 0.91 32.31 10.00
CA ARG A 167 2.04 33.07 10.59
C ARG A 167 2.56 34.23 9.71
N GLY A 168 2.17 34.28 8.46
CA GLY A 168 2.48 35.40 7.57
C GLY A 168 3.94 35.45 7.11
N PRO A 169 4.52 36.70 6.97
CA PRO A 169 5.84 36.91 6.34
C PRO A 169 7.03 36.22 7.02
N ALA A 170 6.95 35.96 8.32
CA ALA A 170 8.02 35.28 9.07
C ALA A 170 8.36 33.88 8.54
N MET A 171 7.40 33.27 7.83
CA MET A 171 7.55 31.93 7.25
C MET A 171 8.07 31.93 5.81
N HIS A 172 8.40 33.10 5.23
CA HIS A 172 8.89 33.17 3.85
C HIS A 172 10.32 32.62 3.75
N VAL A 173 10.52 31.72 2.78
CA VAL A 173 11.81 31.22 2.36
C VAL A 173 12.07 31.72 0.93
N GLY A 174 13.13 32.54 0.75
CA GLY A 174 13.50 33.08 -0.55
C GLY A 174 12.87 34.45 -0.91
N ARG A 175 13.12 34.92 -2.14
CA ARG A 175 12.76 36.26 -2.64
C ARG A 175 11.40 36.31 -3.35
N GLY A 176 10.42 35.52 -2.97
CA GLY A 176 9.12 35.47 -3.64
C GLY A 176 7.95 35.83 -2.75
N ALA A 177 6.83 36.21 -3.33
CA ALA A 177 5.57 36.44 -2.63
C ALA A 177 4.88 35.16 -2.13
N GLN A 178 5.40 34.00 -2.50
CA GLN A 178 4.80 32.70 -2.22
C GLN A 178 5.15 32.23 -0.80
N ARG A 179 4.16 32.15 0.05
CA ARG A 179 4.31 31.86 1.49
C ARG A 179 4.47 30.38 1.80
N SER A 180 3.86 29.53 1.00
CA SER A 180 3.97 28.05 1.12
C SER A 180 3.58 27.40 -0.19
N SER A 181 4.13 26.23 -0.46
CA SER A 181 3.74 25.40 -1.61
C SER A 181 3.68 23.92 -1.24
N LEU A 182 2.84 23.19 -1.96
CA LEU A 182 2.74 21.75 -1.89
C LEU A 182 2.88 21.20 -3.30
N LEU A 183 3.93 20.41 -3.55
CA LEU A 183 4.13 19.65 -4.77
C LEU A 183 3.97 18.16 -4.46
N CYS A 184 3.02 17.51 -5.12
CA CYS A 184 2.79 16.09 -4.97
C CYS A 184 3.02 15.37 -6.29
N VAL A 185 3.80 14.31 -6.26
CA VAL A 185 4.05 13.43 -7.40
C VAL A 185 3.48 12.06 -7.07
N GLY A 186 2.91 11.39 -8.07
CA GLY A 186 2.32 10.08 -7.84
C GLY A 186 1.66 9.49 -9.08
N ASP A 187 1.18 8.27 -8.92
CA ASP A 187 0.44 7.52 -9.91
C ASP A 187 -0.73 6.80 -9.23
N ASP A 188 -1.96 7.31 -9.40
CA ASP A 188 -3.17 6.75 -8.79
C ASP A 188 -3.43 5.29 -9.18
N TRP A 189 -2.94 4.83 -10.34
CA TRP A 189 -2.97 3.42 -10.72
C TRP A 189 -1.98 2.56 -9.93
N GLN A 190 -1.01 3.15 -9.22
CA GLN A 190 -0.07 2.44 -8.35
C GLN A 190 -0.43 2.51 -6.86
N SER A 191 -1.65 2.97 -6.52
CA SER A 191 -2.13 2.95 -5.14
C SER A 191 -2.55 1.53 -4.74
N ILE A 192 -1.72 0.87 -3.92
CA ILE A 192 -1.86 -0.54 -3.52
C ILE A 192 -1.71 -0.77 -2.01
N TYR A 193 -1.85 0.28 -1.20
CA TYR A 193 -1.74 0.20 0.25
C TYR A 193 -3.03 0.57 0.99
N GLY A 194 -4.20 0.45 0.33
CA GLY A 194 -5.51 0.67 0.95
C GLY A 194 -5.77 -0.27 2.12
N TRP A 195 -5.21 -1.48 2.08
CA TRP A 195 -5.28 -2.42 3.19
C TRP A 195 -4.62 -1.89 4.49
N ARG A 196 -3.73 -0.90 4.40
CA ARG A 196 -3.13 -0.16 5.51
C ARG A 196 -3.82 1.17 5.80
N GLY A 197 -4.89 1.54 5.07
CA GLY A 197 -5.62 2.78 5.25
C GLY A 197 -5.23 3.92 4.31
N SER A 198 -4.37 3.69 3.30
CA SER A 198 -4.12 4.68 2.24
C SER A 198 -5.34 4.88 1.35
N SER A 199 -5.49 6.06 0.76
CA SER A 199 -6.54 6.32 -0.22
C SER A 199 -6.04 7.17 -1.39
N PRO A 200 -6.20 6.71 -2.64
CA PRO A 200 -5.83 7.49 -3.82
C PRO A 200 -6.73 8.70 -4.05
N SER A 201 -7.87 8.80 -3.35
CA SER A 201 -8.83 9.91 -3.50
C SER A 201 -8.18 11.27 -3.26
N TYR A 202 -7.29 11.37 -2.30
CA TYR A 202 -6.56 12.61 -1.98
C TYR A 202 -5.68 13.10 -3.13
N PHE A 203 -5.12 12.18 -3.91
CA PHE A 203 -4.35 12.50 -5.11
C PHE A 203 -5.26 12.81 -6.30
N MET A 204 -6.30 12.00 -6.52
CA MET A 204 -7.25 12.20 -7.62
C MET A 204 -8.03 13.51 -7.47
N GLU A 205 -8.45 13.86 -6.25
CA GLU A 205 -9.22 15.07 -5.93
C GLU A 205 -8.34 16.20 -5.34
N PHE A 206 -7.04 16.22 -5.66
CA PHE A 206 -6.05 17.10 -5.04
C PHE A 206 -6.47 18.56 -4.92
N GLY A 207 -7.08 19.13 -5.95
CA GLY A 207 -7.53 20.55 -5.94
C GLY A 207 -8.66 20.82 -4.95
N LYS A 208 -9.50 19.81 -4.64
CA LYS A 208 -10.54 19.86 -3.61
C LYS A 208 -9.94 19.70 -2.21
N GLU A 209 -9.01 18.76 -2.08
CA GLU A 209 -8.39 18.42 -0.81
C GLU A 209 -7.40 19.47 -0.30
N PHE A 210 -6.73 20.14 -1.23
CA PHE A 210 -5.75 21.21 -0.98
C PHE A 210 -6.06 22.45 -1.84
N PRO A 211 -7.17 23.15 -1.56
CA PRO A 211 -7.57 24.30 -2.37
C PRO A 211 -6.52 25.40 -2.29
N SER A 212 -6.06 25.87 -3.45
CA SER A 212 -5.11 26.96 -3.57
C SER A 212 -5.30 27.68 -4.90
N PRO A 213 -5.23 29.02 -4.94
CA PRO A 213 -5.17 29.75 -6.20
C PRO A 213 -3.94 29.30 -7.00
N GLY A 214 -4.12 28.97 -8.28
CA GLY A 214 -3.03 28.57 -9.16
C GLY A 214 -2.61 27.09 -9.04
N THR A 215 -3.44 26.23 -8.44
CA THR A 215 -3.20 24.78 -8.50
C THR A 215 -3.11 24.32 -9.94
N THR A 216 -2.00 23.66 -10.30
CA THR A 216 -1.72 23.15 -11.63
C THR A 216 -1.46 21.65 -11.57
N ARG A 217 -1.98 20.93 -12.55
CA ARG A 217 -1.72 19.49 -12.75
C ARG A 217 -0.91 19.30 -14.03
N VAL A 218 0.18 18.56 -13.91
CA VAL A 218 1.03 18.16 -15.04
C VAL A 218 0.97 16.64 -15.17
N MET A 219 0.71 16.14 -16.39
CA MET A 219 0.69 14.72 -16.70
C MET A 219 2.01 14.32 -17.32
N LEU A 220 2.69 13.32 -16.74
CA LEU A 220 3.87 12.70 -17.31
C LEU A 220 3.41 11.47 -18.12
N SER A 221 3.50 11.57 -19.45
CA SER A 221 3.00 10.52 -20.36
C SER A 221 4.07 9.56 -20.86
N ASP A 222 5.33 9.97 -20.83
CA ASP A 222 6.42 9.19 -21.38
C ASP A 222 6.89 8.11 -20.40
N ASN A 223 6.84 6.84 -20.85
CA ASN A 223 7.28 5.67 -20.10
C ASN A 223 8.60 5.15 -20.68
N TYR A 224 9.67 5.26 -19.91
CA TYR A 224 11.02 4.85 -20.30
C TYR A 224 11.36 3.41 -19.92
N ARG A 225 10.45 2.69 -19.26
CA ARG A 225 10.68 1.33 -18.77
C ARG A 225 10.16 0.29 -19.75
N SER A 226 8.86 0.27 -19.96
CA SER A 226 8.15 -0.85 -20.57
C SER A 226 7.88 -0.66 -22.04
N HIS A 227 7.82 -1.76 -22.78
CA HIS A 227 7.32 -1.78 -24.15
C HIS A 227 5.83 -1.40 -24.20
N GLN A 228 5.36 -0.87 -25.36
CA GLN A 228 3.99 -0.35 -25.48
C GLN A 228 2.91 -1.40 -25.18
N HIS A 229 3.07 -2.65 -25.62
CA HIS A 229 2.09 -3.71 -25.33
C HIS A 229 1.94 -4.01 -23.85
N ILE A 230 3.02 -3.92 -23.06
CA ILE A 230 2.96 -4.08 -21.61
C ILE A 230 2.17 -2.92 -20.97
N ILE A 231 2.44 -1.69 -21.43
CA ILE A 231 1.71 -0.50 -21.00
C ILE A 231 0.21 -0.64 -21.32
N ASP A 232 -0.11 -0.96 -22.58
CA ASP A 232 -1.50 -1.09 -23.05
C ASP A 232 -2.25 -2.20 -22.31
N ALA A 233 -1.59 -3.32 -22.03
CA ALA A 233 -2.14 -4.43 -21.25
C ALA A 233 -2.45 -4.01 -19.82
N ALA A 234 -1.50 -3.38 -19.14
CA ALA A 234 -1.66 -2.93 -17.76
C ALA A 234 -2.75 -1.86 -17.63
N GLU A 235 -2.75 -0.86 -18.54
CA GLU A 235 -3.79 0.16 -18.61
C GLU A 235 -5.18 -0.43 -18.88
N HIS A 236 -5.27 -1.43 -19.75
CA HIS A 236 -6.54 -2.09 -20.05
C HIS A 236 -7.17 -2.73 -18.80
N ILE A 237 -6.36 -3.39 -17.98
CA ILE A 237 -6.82 -4.00 -16.72
C ILE A 237 -7.30 -2.93 -15.73
N VAL A 238 -6.51 -1.88 -15.51
CA VAL A 238 -6.75 -0.92 -14.43
C VAL A 238 -7.81 0.13 -14.76
N ARG A 239 -8.18 0.32 -16.04
CA ARG A 239 -9.17 1.33 -16.45
C ARG A 239 -10.55 1.21 -15.80
N ALA A 240 -10.89 0.04 -15.28
CA ALA A 240 -12.14 -0.14 -14.58
C ALA A 240 -12.14 0.43 -13.15
N ALA A 241 -10.96 0.70 -12.58
CA ALA A 241 -10.82 1.39 -11.30
C ALA A 241 -10.94 2.92 -11.49
N PRO A 242 -11.44 3.64 -10.48
CA PRO A 242 -11.43 5.11 -10.49
C PRO A 242 -10.01 5.65 -10.70
N ALA A 243 -9.88 6.68 -11.55
CA ALA A 243 -8.59 7.24 -11.92
C ALA A 243 -8.70 8.71 -12.35
N ILE A 244 -7.55 9.37 -12.42
CA ILE A 244 -7.44 10.71 -13.01
C ILE A 244 -7.79 10.63 -14.51
N ALA A 245 -8.71 11.49 -14.94
CA ALA A 245 -9.16 11.53 -16.32
C ALA A 245 -8.04 11.90 -17.31
N GLY A 246 -8.09 11.34 -18.51
CA GLY A 246 -7.15 11.65 -19.60
C GLY A 246 -5.78 10.99 -19.48
N LYS A 247 -5.58 10.11 -18.52
CA LYS A 247 -4.33 9.40 -18.28
C LYS A 247 -4.07 8.36 -19.38
N LYS A 248 -2.90 8.44 -20.01
CA LYS A 248 -2.40 7.48 -20.97
C LYS A 248 -0.88 7.56 -21.03
N ALA A 249 -0.21 6.42 -20.93
CA ALA A 249 1.23 6.35 -21.06
C ALA A 249 1.65 5.90 -22.46
N LYS A 250 2.80 6.37 -22.91
CA LYS A 250 3.42 6.03 -24.18
C LYS A 250 4.86 5.57 -23.95
N ALA A 251 5.21 4.44 -24.53
CA ALA A 251 6.61 3.98 -24.51
C ALA A 251 7.51 5.01 -25.19
N SER A 252 8.60 5.37 -24.50
CA SER A 252 9.61 6.29 -25.01
C SER A 252 10.86 5.53 -25.45
N GLY A 253 11.53 6.01 -26.50
CA GLY A 253 12.74 5.42 -27.08
C GLY A 253 12.49 4.72 -28.42
N GLU A 254 13.49 3.96 -28.90
CA GLU A 254 13.41 3.22 -30.15
C GLU A 254 12.27 2.20 -30.16
N PRO A 255 11.59 2.00 -31.30
CA PRO A 255 10.56 0.99 -31.44
C PRO A 255 11.13 -0.40 -31.11
N LYS A 256 10.65 -0.97 -30.00
CA LYS A 256 11.04 -2.31 -29.57
C LYS A 256 9.99 -3.32 -30.06
N ALA A 257 10.36 -4.60 -30.09
CA ALA A 257 9.43 -5.66 -30.43
C ALA A 257 8.15 -5.56 -29.59
N LEU A 258 7.00 -5.70 -30.23
CA LEU A 258 5.70 -5.63 -29.58
C LEU A 258 5.39 -7.01 -28.97
N LEU A 259 5.92 -7.26 -27.78
CA LEU A 259 5.73 -8.52 -27.06
C LEU A 259 4.49 -8.42 -26.17
N PRO A 260 3.46 -9.25 -26.40
CA PRO A 260 2.25 -9.24 -25.60
C PRO A 260 2.47 -9.81 -24.20
N VAL A 261 1.61 -9.47 -23.26
CA VAL A 261 1.52 -10.16 -21.98
C VAL A 261 0.92 -11.54 -22.21
N ASN A 262 1.65 -12.58 -21.84
CA ASN A 262 1.22 -13.97 -21.95
C ASN A 262 0.44 -14.37 -20.70
N VAL A 263 -0.82 -14.76 -20.85
CA VAL A 263 -1.66 -15.27 -19.77
C VAL A 263 -1.77 -16.78 -19.91
N LEU A 264 -1.38 -17.50 -18.86
CA LEU A 264 -1.25 -18.95 -18.89
C LEU A 264 -1.97 -19.57 -17.69
N ASP A 265 -2.43 -20.81 -17.87
CA ASP A 265 -2.77 -21.65 -16.74
C ASP A 265 -1.53 -21.98 -15.93
N ARG A 266 -1.71 -22.22 -14.65
CA ARG A 266 -0.59 -22.59 -13.77
C ARG A 266 0.05 -23.89 -14.22
N ASP A 267 1.31 -23.81 -14.56
CA ASP A 267 2.20 -24.94 -14.91
C ASP A 267 3.57 -24.65 -14.32
N ASP A 268 3.83 -25.22 -13.13
CA ASP A 268 5.05 -24.94 -12.38
C ASP A 268 6.32 -25.39 -13.12
N GLN A 269 6.26 -26.49 -13.89
CA GLN A 269 7.41 -26.99 -14.66
C GLN A 269 7.67 -26.13 -15.90
N GLY A 270 6.64 -25.83 -16.66
CA GLY A 270 6.76 -24.96 -17.85
C GLY A 270 7.19 -23.55 -17.47
N MET A 271 6.71 -23.03 -16.34
CA MET A 271 7.16 -21.75 -15.80
C MET A 271 8.64 -21.79 -15.41
N ALA A 272 9.07 -22.82 -14.70
CA ALA A 272 10.47 -23.00 -14.31
C ALA A 272 11.39 -23.09 -15.53
N ALA A 273 11.01 -23.86 -16.56
CA ALA A 273 11.76 -23.96 -17.81
C ALA A 273 11.94 -22.59 -18.48
N ARG A 274 10.85 -21.80 -18.59
CA ARG A 274 10.88 -20.47 -19.20
C ARG A 274 11.72 -19.48 -18.37
N LEU A 275 11.63 -19.56 -17.03
CA LEU A 275 12.45 -18.74 -16.15
C LEU A 275 13.94 -19.07 -16.32
N MET A 276 14.30 -20.35 -16.41
CA MET A 276 15.68 -20.79 -16.64
C MET A 276 16.20 -20.34 -18.00
N GLU A 277 15.38 -20.32 -19.03
CA GLU A 277 15.72 -19.80 -20.36
C GLU A 277 16.09 -18.31 -20.28
N HIS A 278 15.26 -17.47 -19.69
CA HIS A 278 15.54 -16.04 -19.48
C HIS A 278 16.80 -15.82 -18.64
N TYR A 279 16.97 -16.61 -17.58
CA TYR A 279 18.18 -16.52 -16.75
C TYR A 279 19.44 -16.87 -17.54
N GLY A 280 19.36 -17.88 -18.41
CA GLY A 280 20.44 -18.28 -19.32
C GLY A 280 20.78 -17.23 -20.39
N GLN A 281 19.80 -16.46 -20.83
CA GLN A 281 19.96 -15.32 -21.77
C GLN A 281 20.58 -14.08 -21.12
N GLY A 282 20.68 -14.05 -19.79
CA GLY A 282 21.26 -12.93 -19.07
C GLY A 282 20.24 -11.92 -18.55
N ASP A 283 18.94 -12.18 -18.72
CA ASP A 283 17.88 -11.29 -18.28
C ASP A 283 17.80 -11.15 -16.76
N THR A 284 17.40 -9.96 -16.31
CA THR A 284 16.94 -9.74 -14.95
C THR A 284 15.51 -10.26 -14.82
N ILE A 285 15.21 -10.91 -13.68
CA ILE A 285 13.94 -11.61 -13.46
C ILE A 285 13.28 -11.18 -12.17
N LEU A 286 12.00 -10.83 -12.23
CA LEU A 286 11.13 -10.73 -11.06
C LEU A 286 10.11 -11.86 -11.08
N MET A 287 10.08 -12.67 -10.04
CA MET A 287 9.03 -13.63 -9.78
C MET A 287 8.14 -13.08 -8.67
N LEU A 288 6.90 -12.71 -9.01
CA LEU A 288 5.96 -12.08 -8.09
C LEU A 288 4.86 -13.06 -7.70
N TYR A 289 4.64 -13.24 -6.40
CA TYR A 289 3.65 -14.16 -5.85
C TYR A 289 2.66 -13.48 -4.93
N ARG A 290 1.46 -14.06 -4.82
CA ARG A 290 0.42 -13.61 -3.89
C ARG A 290 0.54 -14.30 -2.53
N LYS A 291 0.89 -15.57 -2.51
CA LYS A 291 0.99 -16.40 -1.30
C LYS A 291 2.38 -17.01 -1.19
N GLY A 292 2.91 -17.13 0.01
CA GLY A 292 4.21 -17.78 0.25
C GLY A 292 4.26 -19.24 -0.20
N SER A 293 3.10 -19.93 -0.19
CA SER A 293 2.96 -21.28 -0.75
C SER A 293 3.31 -21.34 -2.24
N ASP A 294 2.97 -20.31 -3.00
CA ASP A 294 3.25 -20.27 -4.43
C ASP A 294 4.76 -20.20 -4.69
N LYS A 295 5.46 -19.37 -3.89
CA LYS A 295 6.92 -19.30 -3.92
C LYS A 295 7.55 -20.67 -3.68
N ALA A 296 7.15 -21.37 -2.61
CA ALA A 296 7.73 -22.65 -2.21
C ALA A 296 7.53 -23.75 -3.27
N LEU A 297 6.41 -23.75 -3.99
CA LEU A 297 6.16 -24.72 -5.06
C LEU A 297 7.10 -24.52 -6.25
N ILE A 298 7.30 -23.26 -6.67
CA ILE A 298 8.20 -22.97 -7.80
C ILE A 298 9.67 -23.16 -7.43
N GLU A 299 10.09 -22.79 -6.24
CA GLU A 299 11.48 -22.92 -5.81
C GLU A 299 12.01 -24.36 -5.98
N LYS A 300 11.16 -25.37 -5.82
CA LYS A 300 11.55 -26.78 -6.04
C LYS A 300 12.05 -27.04 -7.47
N HIS A 301 11.49 -26.33 -8.46
CA HIS A 301 11.82 -26.52 -9.87
C HIS A 301 12.97 -25.62 -10.34
N ILE A 302 13.24 -24.52 -9.65
CA ILE A 302 14.29 -23.55 -10.01
C ILE A 302 15.47 -23.51 -9.02
N GLN A 303 15.57 -24.52 -8.13
CA GLN A 303 16.57 -24.50 -7.04
C GLN A 303 18.01 -24.35 -7.55
N SER A 304 18.34 -24.90 -8.73
CA SER A 304 19.65 -24.75 -9.35
C SER A 304 19.95 -23.28 -9.71
N VAL A 305 18.96 -22.58 -10.29
CA VAL A 305 19.10 -21.17 -10.62
C VAL A 305 19.18 -20.32 -9.35
N VAL A 306 18.33 -20.60 -8.37
CA VAL A 306 18.34 -19.91 -7.08
C VAL A 306 19.71 -20.04 -6.41
N ASN A 307 20.28 -21.25 -6.36
CA ASN A 307 21.58 -21.46 -5.75
C ASN A 307 22.70 -20.72 -6.48
N VAL A 308 22.70 -20.73 -7.82
CA VAL A 308 23.67 -19.99 -8.63
C VAL A 308 23.53 -18.50 -8.38
N ASP A 309 22.34 -17.94 -8.45
CA ASP A 309 22.09 -16.52 -8.26
C ASP A 309 22.47 -16.04 -6.84
N TYR A 310 22.14 -16.82 -5.80
CA TYR A 310 22.51 -16.50 -4.42
C TYR A 310 24.02 -16.59 -4.15
N SER A 311 24.78 -17.37 -4.95
CA SER A 311 26.24 -17.42 -4.85
C SER A 311 26.93 -16.15 -5.39
N LEU A 312 26.20 -15.34 -6.16
CA LEU A 312 26.70 -14.08 -6.70
C LEU A 312 26.67 -12.97 -5.64
N PRO A 313 27.53 -11.96 -5.75
CA PRO A 313 27.39 -10.71 -4.99
C PRO A 313 26.00 -10.13 -5.14
N HIS A 314 25.51 -9.43 -4.11
CA HIS A 314 24.13 -8.97 -4.05
C HIS A 314 23.73 -8.07 -5.25
N ASP A 315 24.66 -7.24 -5.71
CA ASP A 315 24.51 -6.33 -6.85
C ASP A 315 24.54 -7.05 -8.22
N ALA A 316 25.10 -8.24 -8.27
CA ALA A 316 25.15 -9.08 -9.47
C ALA A 316 23.97 -10.06 -9.60
N ARG A 317 23.12 -10.15 -8.58
CA ARG A 317 21.94 -11.04 -8.59
C ARG A 317 20.89 -10.55 -9.56
N ARG A 318 20.38 -11.49 -10.37
CA ARG A 318 19.41 -11.19 -11.43
C ARG A 318 18.02 -11.76 -11.16
N LEU A 319 17.86 -12.65 -10.18
CA LEU A 319 16.57 -13.23 -9.79
C LEU A 319 16.11 -12.67 -8.44
N LYS A 320 14.93 -12.00 -8.43
CA LYS A 320 14.26 -11.56 -7.21
C LYS A 320 12.89 -12.24 -7.10
N GLN A 321 12.60 -12.76 -5.92
CA GLN A 321 11.34 -13.40 -5.59
C GLN A 321 10.64 -12.58 -4.51
N LEU A 322 9.51 -11.94 -4.86
CA LEU A 322 8.88 -10.92 -4.04
C LEU A 322 7.35 -11.04 -4.09
N THR A 323 6.67 -10.44 -3.11
CA THR A 323 5.23 -10.23 -3.25
C THR A 323 4.96 -9.12 -4.28
N TYR A 324 3.76 -9.10 -4.86
CA TYR A 324 3.34 -8.00 -5.75
C TYR A 324 3.53 -6.62 -5.11
N HIS A 325 3.21 -6.48 -3.82
CA HIS A 325 3.38 -5.21 -3.10
C HIS A 325 4.84 -4.80 -2.97
N SER A 326 5.72 -5.77 -2.65
CA SER A 326 7.15 -5.51 -2.45
C SER A 326 7.89 -5.21 -3.77
N ALA A 327 7.26 -5.49 -4.91
CA ALA A 327 7.83 -5.21 -6.23
C ALA A 327 7.62 -3.75 -6.68
N LYS A 328 6.82 -2.96 -5.94
CA LYS A 328 6.64 -1.54 -6.26
C LYS A 328 7.99 -0.82 -6.30
N GLY A 329 8.21 0.02 -7.32
CA GLY A 329 9.49 0.69 -7.57
C GLY A 329 10.55 -0.13 -8.30
N LEU A 330 10.40 -1.46 -8.43
CA LEU A 330 11.35 -2.33 -9.13
C LEU A 330 10.98 -2.51 -10.62
N GLN A 331 11.91 -3.12 -11.36
CA GLN A 331 11.72 -3.52 -12.76
C GLN A 331 12.64 -4.70 -13.10
N ALA A 332 12.28 -5.45 -14.15
CA ALA A 332 13.11 -6.53 -14.71
C ALA A 332 12.79 -6.74 -16.20
N ASP A 333 13.74 -7.36 -16.92
CA ASP A 333 13.56 -7.72 -18.33
C ASP A 333 12.38 -8.70 -18.51
N ALA A 334 12.31 -9.71 -17.65
CA ALA A 334 11.22 -10.67 -17.60
C ALA A 334 10.53 -10.70 -16.21
N VAL A 335 9.20 -10.68 -16.23
CA VAL A 335 8.37 -10.74 -15.02
C VAL A 335 7.44 -11.94 -15.08
N PHE A 336 7.44 -12.73 -14.01
CA PHE A 336 6.60 -13.90 -13.81
C PHE A 336 5.61 -13.59 -12.68
N LEU A 337 4.33 -13.48 -13.02
CA LEU A 337 3.25 -13.20 -12.09
C LEU A 337 2.56 -14.50 -11.70
N LEU A 338 2.60 -14.86 -10.41
CA LEU A 338 1.98 -16.07 -9.87
C LEU A 338 0.69 -15.73 -9.12
N GLY A 339 -0.37 -16.34 -9.57
CA GLY A 339 -1.71 -16.13 -9.04
C GLY A 339 -2.39 -14.88 -9.57
N ASP A 340 -3.71 -14.86 -9.48
CA ASP A 340 -4.54 -13.74 -9.88
C ASP A 340 -4.67 -12.71 -8.75
N CYS A 341 -4.95 -11.48 -9.10
CA CYS A 341 -5.33 -10.44 -8.14
C CYS A 341 -6.84 -10.53 -7.90
N GLN A 342 -7.23 -10.79 -6.65
CA GLN A 342 -8.61 -11.05 -6.27
C GLN A 342 -8.88 -10.53 -4.88
N HIS A 343 -10.08 -9.95 -4.66
CA HIS A 343 -10.60 -9.62 -3.33
C HIS A 343 -11.30 -10.85 -2.76
N LEU A 344 -10.79 -11.38 -1.65
CA LEU A 344 -11.20 -12.70 -1.16
C LEU A 344 -12.21 -12.65 -0.02
N THR A 345 -12.24 -11.56 0.76
CA THR A 345 -13.03 -11.47 1.99
C THR A 345 -13.61 -10.08 2.19
N SER A 346 -14.82 -10.01 2.77
CA SER A 346 -15.37 -8.74 3.25
C SER A 346 -14.93 -8.49 4.69
N SER A 347 -14.56 -7.24 5.00
CA SER A 347 -14.12 -6.84 6.33
C SER A 347 -15.10 -5.87 6.99
N PRO A 348 -16.03 -6.37 7.82
CA PRO A 348 -17.08 -5.54 8.42
C PRO A 348 -16.54 -4.38 9.26
N TYR A 349 -15.48 -4.59 10.05
CA TYR A 349 -14.93 -3.53 10.87
C TYR A 349 -14.21 -2.46 10.03
N LYS A 350 -13.43 -2.87 9.01
CA LYS A 350 -12.75 -1.92 8.11
C LYS A 350 -13.77 -1.07 7.34
N ASN A 351 -14.88 -1.65 6.93
CA ASN A 351 -15.97 -0.90 6.33
C ASN A 351 -16.54 0.17 7.26
N GLN A 352 -16.68 -0.12 8.56
CA GLN A 352 -17.17 0.86 9.53
C GLN A 352 -16.14 1.98 9.75
N VAL A 353 -14.90 1.63 10.02
CA VAL A 353 -13.80 2.58 10.27
C VAL A 353 -13.53 3.46 9.05
N TYR A 354 -13.58 2.89 7.85
CA TYR A 354 -13.39 3.61 6.60
C TYR A 354 -14.44 4.72 6.40
N ARG A 355 -15.71 4.42 6.73
CA ARG A 355 -16.78 5.44 6.72
C ARG A 355 -16.62 6.49 7.82
N MET A 356 -16.19 6.10 9.02
CA MET A 356 -15.90 7.06 10.11
C MET A 356 -14.83 8.07 9.69
N ALA A 357 -13.86 7.66 8.88
CA ALA A 357 -12.84 8.52 8.29
C ALA A 357 -13.35 9.37 7.10
N GLY A 358 -14.63 9.29 6.76
CA GLY A 358 -15.22 10.04 5.64
C GLY A 358 -14.83 9.50 4.26
N LEU A 359 -14.31 8.28 4.17
CA LEU A 359 -13.93 7.64 2.91
C LEU A 359 -15.10 6.84 2.32
N GLY A 360 -15.10 6.73 0.99
CA GLY A 360 -16.18 6.09 0.23
C GLY A 360 -17.33 7.04 -0.09
N LYS A 361 -18.34 6.52 -0.79
CA LYS A 361 -19.54 7.29 -1.14
C LYS A 361 -20.50 7.35 0.04
N ALA A 362 -21.25 8.43 0.14
CA ALA A 362 -22.29 8.56 1.17
C ALA A 362 -23.30 7.37 1.10
N GLY A 363 -23.51 6.71 2.23
CA GLY A 363 -24.42 5.55 2.33
C GLY A 363 -23.82 4.21 1.89
N ASP A 364 -22.58 4.17 1.38
CA ASP A 364 -21.94 2.91 1.01
C ASP A 364 -21.52 2.14 2.26
N ARG A 365 -22.18 1.00 2.49
CA ARG A 365 -21.90 0.12 3.65
C ARG A 365 -20.66 -0.74 3.46
N GLU A 366 -20.20 -0.91 2.23
CA GLU A 366 -19.05 -1.73 1.83
C GLU A 366 -17.91 -0.86 1.26
N ALA A 367 -17.77 0.37 1.74
CA ALA A 367 -16.86 1.37 1.18
C ALA A 367 -15.41 0.89 1.13
N TYR A 368 -14.92 0.22 2.17
CA TYR A 368 -13.58 -0.38 2.18
C TYR A 368 -13.49 -1.55 1.18
N ASP A 369 -14.45 -2.48 1.21
CA ASP A 369 -14.43 -3.64 0.32
C ASP A 369 -14.51 -3.23 -1.15
N ASN A 370 -15.27 -2.17 -1.49
CA ASN A 370 -15.33 -1.63 -2.83
C ASN A 370 -13.99 -0.98 -3.23
N ALA A 371 -13.33 -0.26 -2.32
CA ALA A 371 -11.98 0.26 -2.55
C ALA A 371 -10.96 -0.87 -2.77
N GLN A 372 -11.09 -2.00 -2.06
CA GLN A 372 -10.24 -3.18 -2.25
C GLN A 372 -10.50 -3.88 -3.59
N LYS A 373 -11.74 -3.93 -4.08
CA LYS A 373 -12.05 -4.43 -5.43
C LYS A 373 -11.36 -3.59 -6.52
N ASP A 374 -11.26 -2.28 -6.33
CA ASP A 374 -10.49 -1.40 -7.23
C ASP A 374 -8.97 -1.60 -7.06
N GLU A 375 -8.49 -1.85 -5.84
CA GLU A 375 -7.07 -2.05 -5.53
C GLU A 375 -6.52 -3.32 -6.19
N ILE A 376 -7.30 -4.39 -6.34
CA ILE A 376 -6.84 -5.60 -7.05
C ILE A 376 -6.46 -5.32 -8.51
N LEU A 377 -7.18 -4.40 -9.18
CA LEU A 377 -6.87 -3.99 -10.55
C LEU A 377 -5.57 -3.19 -10.60
N ARG A 378 -5.36 -2.30 -9.62
CA ARG A 378 -4.11 -1.54 -9.47
C ARG A 378 -2.93 -2.46 -9.15
N LEU A 379 -3.17 -3.50 -8.35
CA LEU A 379 -2.13 -4.48 -8.01
C LEU A 379 -1.69 -5.28 -9.24
N ALA A 380 -2.64 -5.68 -10.11
CA ALA A 380 -2.31 -6.31 -11.37
C ALA A 380 -1.54 -5.35 -12.30
N TYR A 381 -1.97 -4.08 -12.38
CA TYR A 381 -1.26 -3.03 -13.10
C TYR A 381 0.19 -2.88 -12.61
N VAL A 382 0.39 -2.80 -11.29
CA VAL A 382 1.73 -2.73 -10.70
C VAL A 382 2.56 -3.95 -11.10
N GLY A 383 2.02 -5.16 -10.99
CA GLY A 383 2.73 -6.39 -11.37
C GLY A 383 3.16 -6.38 -12.83
N ILE A 384 2.23 -6.12 -13.76
CA ILE A 384 2.49 -6.10 -15.21
C ILE A 384 3.53 -5.03 -15.57
N THR A 385 3.40 -3.82 -15.02
CA THR A 385 4.30 -2.70 -15.32
C THR A 385 5.69 -2.81 -14.69
N ARG A 386 5.99 -3.90 -13.97
CA ARG A 386 7.39 -4.20 -13.57
C ARG A 386 8.20 -4.72 -14.74
N ALA A 387 7.56 -5.25 -15.78
CA ALA A 387 8.23 -5.79 -16.94
C ALA A 387 8.76 -4.69 -17.87
N VAL A 388 10.00 -4.86 -18.31
CA VAL A 388 10.59 -4.08 -19.40
C VAL A 388 10.13 -4.67 -20.74
N SER A 389 10.34 -5.97 -20.94
CA SER A 389 10.14 -6.65 -22.23
C SER A 389 9.17 -7.81 -22.18
N HIS A 390 9.25 -8.68 -21.17
CA HIS A 390 8.48 -9.91 -21.11
C HIS A 390 7.64 -9.99 -19.83
N CYS A 391 6.35 -10.32 -20.01
CA CYS A 391 5.45 -10.53 -18.88
C CYS A 391 4.66 -11.83 -19.09
N TYR A 392 4.76 -12.72 -18.11
CA TYR A 392 4.07 -14.01 -18.06
C TYR A 392 3.18 -14.03 -16.83
N TRP A 393 1.87 -14.11 -17.02
CA TRP A 393 0.89 -14.11 -15.95
C TRP A 393 0.25 -15.49 -15.81
N TYR A 394 0.68 -16.23 -14.80
CA TYR A 394 0.16 -17.56 -14.45
C TYR A 394 -1.00 -17.39 -13.49
N VAL A 395 -2.20 -17.62 -13.99
CA VAL A 395 -3.44 -17.56 -13.21
C VAL A 395 -3.79 -18.96 -12.74
N ASP A 396 -4.21 -19.10 -11.49
CA ASP A 396 -4.68 -20.36 -10.96
C ASP A 396 -5.94 -20.78 -11.73
N GLY A 397 -6.03 -22.07 -12.08
CA GLY A 397 -7.26 -22.68 -12.53
C GLY A 397 -8.37 -22.46 -11.50
N GLN A 398 -9.61 -22.72 -11.86
CA GLN A 398 -10.78 -22.45 -11.01
C GLN A 398 -10.60 -22.97 -9.59
N ASP A 399 -10.24 -22.11 -8.66
CA ASP A 399 -10.42 -22.34 -7.22
C ASP A 399 -11.93 -22.35 -6.97
N THR A 400 -12.48 -23.53 -6.69
CA THR A 400 -13.93 -23.75 -6.62
C THR A 400 -14.63 -22.91 -5.55
N GLN A 401 -13.91 -22.47 -4.50
CA GLN A 401 -14.47 -21.62 -3.44
C GLN A 401 -14.48 -20.12 -3.82
N ALA A 402 -13.62 -19.70 -4.74
CA ALA A 402 -13.45 -18.31 -5.16
C ALA A 402 -13.94 -18.04 -6.59
N ALA A 403 -14.58 -18.99 -7.24
CA ALA A 403 -14.96 -18.95 -8.67
C ALA A 403 -15.84 -17.76 -9.03
N ASN A 404 -16.64 -17.25 -8.09
CA ASN A 404 -17.61 -16.17 -8.33
C ASN A 404 -17.12 -14.78 -7.92
N LEU A 405 -15.91 -14.65 -7.40
CA LEU A 405 -15.37 -13.35 -6.99
C LEU A 405 -14.65 -12.67 -8.15
N PRO A 406 -14.81 -11.34 -8.34
CA PRO A 406 -14.14 -10.61 -9.40
C PRO A 406 -12.62 -10.78 -9.35
N LYS A 407 -12.02 -11.08 -10.48
CA LYS A 407 -10.57 -11.25 -10.67
C LYS A 407 -10.05 -10.20 -11.65
N ALA A 408 -8.79 -9.80 -11.48
CA ALA A 408 -8.18 -8.89 -12.43
C ALA A 408 -8.08 -9.52 -13.84
N SER A 409 -7.83 -10.84 -13.92
CA SER A 409 -7.78 -11.56 -15.20
C SER A 409 -9.12 -11.64 -15.95
N ASP A 410 -10.25 -11.38 -15.30
CA ASP A 410 -11.56 -11.30 -15.97
C ASP A 410 -11.66 -10.09 -16.91
N ARG A 411 -10.76 -9.12 -16.77
CA ARG A 411 -10.66 -7.94 -17.62
C ARG A 411 -9.88 -8.17 -18.91
N ILE A 412 -9.24 -9.34 -19.08
CA ILE A 412 -8.53 -9.68 -20.31
C ILE A 412 -9.56 -9.84 -21.41
N GLY A 413 -9.62 -8.88 -22.31
CA GLY A 413 -10.57 -8.89 -23.44
C GLY A 413 -10.09 -9.78 -24.58
N LYS A 414 -11.02 -10.47 -25.27
CA LYS A 414 -10.72 -11.22 -26.51
C LYS A 414 -10.21 -10.28 -27.61
N GLY A 415 -9.23 -10.75 -28.39
CA GLY A 415 -8.74 -10.07 -29.59
C GLY A 415 -7.92 -8.80 -29.35
N LYS A 416 -7.39 -8.60 -28.13
CA LYS A 416 -6.48 -7.49 -27.85
C LYS A 416 -5.05 -7.90 -28.20
N ALA A 417 -4.40 -7.19 -29.12
CA ALA A 417 -3.04 -7.49 -29.59
C ALA A 417 -1.97 -7.51 -28.48
N PHE A 418 -2.22 -6.85 -27.36
CA PHE A 418 -1.31 -6.78 -26.22
C PHE A 418 -1.50 -7.91 -25.19
N PHE A 419 -2.47 -8.83 -25.40
CA PHE A 419 -2.61 -10.07 -24.63
C PHE A 419 -2.59 -11.30 -25.55
N VAL A 420 -1.91 -12.36 -25.12
CA VAL A 420 -2.08 -13.72 -25.63
C VAL A 420 -2.55 -14.60 -24.49
N ASP A 421 -3.82 -15.01 -24.56
CA ASP A 421 -4.45 -15.86 -23.54
C ASP A 421 -4.34 -17.33 -23.98
N HIS A 422 -3.49 -18.08 -23.30
CA HIS A 422 -3.23 -19.50 -23.56
C HIS A 422 -4.05 -20.44 -22.68
N ARG A 423 -4.95 -19.92 -21.83
CA ARG A 423 -5.69 -20.73 -20.85
C ARG A 423 -6.62 -21.72 -21.55
N GLN A 424 -6.52 -22.99 -21.16
CA GLN A 424 -7.40 -24.06 -21.66
C GLN A 424 -8.81 -23.87 -21.10
N GLY A 425 -9.81 -23.98 -21.94
CA GLY A 425 -11.25 -23.90 -21.56
C GLY A 425 -11.95 -22.56 -21.76
N LYS A 426 -11.27 -21.50 -22.19
CA LYS A 426 -11.92 -20.25 -22.64
C LYS A 426 -12.11 -20.18 -24.17
N THR A 427 -12.28 -21.32 -24.82
CA THR A 427 -12.77 -21.35 -26.19
C THR A 427 -14.28 -21.07 -26.18
N SER A 428 -14.62 -19.86 -26.57
CA SER A 428 -15.88 -19.39 -27.17
C SER A 428 -17.18 -20.09 -26.76
N ALA A 429 -17.99 -19.43 -25.97
CA ALA A 429 -19.41 -19.39 -26.24
C ALA A 429 -19.78 -17.98 -26.72
#